data_9348368003e1fec460dac7f63d712290
#
_entry.id   9348368003e1fec460dac7f63d712290
#
_cell.length_a   1.000
_cell.length_b   1.000
_cell.length_c   1.000
_cell.angle_alpha   90.00
_cell.angle_beta   90.00
_cell.angle_gamma   90.00
#
_symmetry.space_group_name_H-M   'P 1'
#
loop_
_entity.id
_entity.type
_entity.pdbx_description
1 polymer ?
#
loop_
_entity_poly.entity_id
_entity_poly.type
_entity_poly.pdbx_seq_one_letter_code
_entity_poly.pdbx_strand_id
1 'polypeptide(L)'
;FGAGGPIDGKGGAVMEIKNLCKAYGDLPVLENVSFTAGVGVTALWGPSGVGKTTLLRILLGLEKPDSGELMGTAVRWSAVFQEDRLLEGLDALGNLRFALGTDYEEAKAAAMLTALGLTWETGKPVREWSGGMKRRLALARALLAVSDAVALDEPFTGLDEENRRRAELCVAAAAETKPVILVTHDRTELNLLRANIVNL
;
A
#
# COMPACT_ATOMS: atom_id res chain seq x y z
N PHE A 1 -13.24 20.76 -10.17
CA PHE A 1 -14.65 20.60 -9.76
C PHE A 1 -14.89 19.10 -9.71
N GLY A 2 -14.88 18.51 -8.48
CA GLY A 2 -14.98 17.08 -8.27
C GLY A 2 -16.43 16.65 -8.20
N ALA A 3 -16.83 15.72 -9.03
CA ALA A 3 -17.94 14.84 -8.71
C ALA A 3 -17.39 13.85 -7.65
N GLY A 4 -18.00 13.85 -6.45
CA GLY A 4 -17.72 12.86 -5.43
C GLY A 4 -17.94 11.46 -6.03
N GLY A 5 -16.91 10.61 -5.99
CA GLY A 5 -17.04 9.24 -6.44
C GLY A 5 -18.07 8.47 -5.62
N PRO A 6 -18.52 7.31 -6.09
CA PRO A 6 -19.47 6.48 -5.37
C PRO A 6 -18.90 6.09 -3.99
N ILE A 7 -19.74 6.17 -2.96
CA ILE A 7 -19.43 5.70 -1.61
C ILE A 7 -20.14 4.37 -1.39
N ASP A 8 -19.47 3.41 -0.75
CA ASP A 8 -20.13 2.21 -0.27
C ASP A 8 -21.08 2.56 0.88
N GLY A 9 -22.00 1.64 1.20
CA GLY A 9 -22.98 1.85 2.28
C GLY A 9 -22.37 2.05 3.68
N LYS A 10 -21.02 2.06 3.80
CA LYS A 10 -20.25 2.37 5.01
C LYS A 10 -19.55 3.72 4.96
N GLY A 11 -19.77 4.51 3.88
CA GLY A 11 -19.22 5.87 3.73
C GLY A 11 -17.74 5.92 3.32
N GLY A 12 -17.13 4.82 2.96
CA GLY A 12 -15.75 4.75 2.48
C GLY A 12 -15.62 5.09 1.00
N ALA A 13 -14.42 5.53 0.59
CA ALA A 13 -14.11 5.79 -0.82
C ALA A 13 -14.22 4.48 -1.62
N VAL A 14 -14.96 4.53 -2.74
CA VAL A 14 -15.04 3.41 -3.68
C VAL A 14 -14.34 3.83 -4.96
N MET A 15 -13.42 3.00 -5.41
CA MET A 15 -12.74 3.14 -6.70
C MET A 15 -13.35 2.12 -7.67
N GLU A 16 -13.70 2.57 -8.84
CA GLU A 16 -14.20 1.72 -9.92
C GLU A 16 -13.25 1.84 -11.13
N ILE A 17 -12.75 0.71 -11.57
CA ILE A 17 -11.86 0.57 -12.70
C ILE A 17 -12.61 -0.18 -13.80
N LYS A 18 -12.65 0.38 -15.03
CA LYS A 18 -13.38 -0.18 -16.16
C LYS A 18 -12.51 -0.30 -17.40
N ASN A 19 -12.42 -1.52 -17.94
CA ASN A 19 -11.79 -1.85 -19.21
C ASN A 19 -10.40 -1.22 -19.38
N LEU A 20 -9.63 -1.20 -18.29
CA LEU A 20 -8.32 -0.57 -18.29
C LEU A 20 -7.32 -1.40 -19.09
N CYS A 21 -6.66 -0.74 -20.05
CA CYS A 21 -5.64 -1.33 -20.90
C CYS A 21 -4.33 -0.55 -20.80
N LYS A 22 -3.21 -1.27 -20.89
CA LYS A 22 -1.86 -0.70 -20.96
C LYS A 22 -0.93 -1.58 -21.75
N ALA A 23 -0.17 -0.96 -22.66
CA ALA A 23 0.89 -1.62 -23.42
C ALA A 23 2.19 -0.80 -23.35
N TYR A 24 3.32 -1.44 -23.53
CA TYR A 24 4.63 -0.82 -23.73
C TYR A 24 5.15 -1.22 -25.12
N GLY A 25 5.04 -0.28 -26.06
CA GLY A 25 5.23 -0.58 -27.47
C GLY A 25 4.20 -1.61 -27.93
N ASP A 26 4.66 -2.73 -28.51
CA ASP A 26 3.79 -3.81 -28.98
C ASP A 26 3.46 -4.86 -27.90
N LEU A 27 3.94 -4.67 -26.65
CA LEU A 27 3.72 -5.63 -25.58
C LEU A 27 2.51 -5.21 -24.72
N PRO A 28 1.35 -5.89 -24.83
CA PRO A 28 0.23 -5.66 -23.92
C PRO A 28 0.58 -6.16 -22.51
N VAL A 29 0.27 -5.35 -21.50
CA VAL A 29 0.54 -5.65 -20.09
C VAL A 29 -0.75 -5.71 -19.27
N LEU A 30 -1.72 -4.85 -19.58
CA LEU A 30 -3.05 -4.89 -19.00
C LEU A 30 -4.09 -4.92 -20.11
N GLU A 31 -5.02 -5.88 -20.06
CA GLU A 31 -6.03 -6.06 -21.09
C GLU A 31 -7.42 -6.11 -20.44
N ASN A 32 -8.22 -5.05 -20.64
CA ASN A 32 -9.61 -4.95 -20.19
C ASN A 32 -9.82 -5.20 -18.68
N VAL A 33 -8.88 -4.77 -17.84
CA VAL A 33 -8.96 -4.96 -16.40
C VAL A 33 -10.10 -4.14 -15.81
N SER A 34 -11.02 -4.81 -15.11
CA SER A 34 -12.18 -4.15 -14.47
C SER A 34 -12.40 -4.72 -13.09
N PHE A 35 -12.53 -3.85 -12.09
CA PHE A 35 -12.86 -4.21 -10.71
C PHE A 35 -13.31 -2.99 -9.91
N THR A 36 -13.83 -3.25 -8.72
CA THR A 36 -14.18 -2.21 -7.74
C THR A 36 -13.40 -2.46 -6.45
N ALA A 37 -12.89 -1.40 -5.84
CA ALA A 37 -12.21 -1.45 -4.56
C ALA A 37 -12.84 -0.44 -3.59
N GLY A 38 -13.29 -0.93 -2.45
CA GLY A 38 -13.83 -0.15 -1.33
C GLY A 38 -13.04 -0.41 -0.05
N VAL A 39 -13.59 -0.03 1.09
CA VAL A 39 -13.02 -0.33 2.41
C VAL A 39 -12.75 -1.83 2.54
N GLY A 40 -11.56 -2.17 3.00
CA GLY A 40 -11.06 -3.54 3.02
C GLY A 40 -9.81 -3.71 2.17
N VAL A 41 -9.34 -4.94 2.05
CA VAL A 41 -8.18 -5.29 1.22
C VAL A 41 -8.65 -5.80 -0.14
N THR A 42 -8.17 -5.17 -1.21
CA THR A 42 -8.29 -5.68 -2.57
C THR A 42 -6.91 -6.10 -3.05
N ALA A 43 -6.73 -7.38 -3.31
CA ALA A 43 -5.46 -7.95 -3.72
C ALA A 43 -5.38 -8.11 -5.24
N LEU A 44 -4.34 -7.57 -5.84
CA LEU A 44 -3.97 -7.79 -7.23
C LEU A 44 -3.13 -9.07 -7.28
N TRP A 45 -3.71 -10.12 -7.83
CA TRP A 45 -3.13 -11.45 -7.87
C TRP A 45 -2.79 -11.88 -9.30
N GLY A 46 -1.66 -12.55 -9.45
CA GLY A 46 -1.24 -13.14 -10.71
C GLY A 46 0.27 -13.42 -10.74
N PRO A 47 0.78 -14.07 -11.80
CA PRO A 47 2.19 -14.39 -11.94
C PRO A 47 3.07 -13.14 -11.97
N SER A 48 4.38 -13.32 -11.76
CA SER A 48 5.33 -12.22 -11.92
C SER A 48 5.30 -11.70 -13.36
N GLY A 49 5.38 -10.39 -13.52
CA GLY A 49 5.37 -9.75 -14.84
C GLY A 49 3.99 -9.53 -15.47
N VAL A 50 2.87 -9.99 -14.86
CA VAL A 50 1.51 -9.84 -15.42
C VAL A 50 0.94 -8.42 -15.36
N GLY A 51 1.69 -7.44 -14.83
CA GLY A 51 1.24 -6.04 -14.81
C GLY A 51 0.73 -5.52 -13.47
N LYS A 52 0.85 -6.28 -12.37
CA LYS A 52 0.37 -5.84 -11.03
C LYS A 52 0.95 -4.50 -10.61
N THR A 53 2.27 -4.33 -10.68
CA THR A 53 2.95 -3.07 -10.36
C THR A 53 2.57 -1.96 -11.34
N THR A 54 2.38 -2.27 -12.63
CA THR A 54 1.89 -1.30 -13.62
C THR A 54 0.50 -0.79 -13.25
N LEU A 55 -0.43 -1.70 -12.92
CA LEU A 55 -1.76 -1.33 -12.47
C LEU A 55 -1.71 -0.48 -11.20
N LEU A 56 -0.89 -0.86 -10.21
CA LEU A 56 -0.70 -0.08 -8.99
C LEU A 56 -0.19 1.33 -9.31
N ARG A 57 0.78 1.48 -10.22
CA ARG A 57 1.31 2.80 -10.64
C ARG A 57 0.25 3.64 -11.33
N ILE A 58 -0.63 3.03 -12.12
CA ILE A 58 -1.76 3.73 -12.76
C ILE A 58 -2.76 4.23 -11.70
N LEU A 59 -3.11 3.40 -10.70
CA LEU A 59 -3.99 3.79 -9.60
C LEU A 59 -3.41 4.97 -8.79
N LEU A 60 -2.10 4.98 -8.60
CA LEU A 60 -1.37 6.06 -7.93
C LEU A 60 -1.20 7.33 -8.79
N GLY A 61 -1.65 7.32 -10.04
CA GLY A 61 -1.46 8.43 -10.98
C GLY A 61 -0.01 8.64 -11.43
N LEU A 62 0.88 7.67 -11.17
CA LEU A 62 2.29 7.70 -11.59
C LEU A 62 2.48 7.29 -13.05
N GLU A 63 1.46 6.66 -13.62
CA GLU A 63 1.43 6.23 -15.01
C GLU A 63 0.02 6.40 -15.59
N LYS A 64 -0.07 6.65 -16.91
CA LYS A 64 -1.36 6.78 -17.60
C LYS A 64 -1.73 5.47 -18.27
N PRO A 65 -2.99 5.02 -18.16
CA PRO A 65 -3.48 3.93 -19.00
C PRO A 65 -3.58 4.38 -20.46
N ASP A 66 -3.61 3.44 -21.37
CA ASP A 66 -3.81 3.72 -22.80
C ASP A 66 -5.32 3.85 -23.12
N SER A 67 -6.15 3.11 -22.40
CA SER A 67 -7.62 3.22 -22.45
C SER A 67 -8.26 2.70 -21.18
N GLY A 68 -9.58 2.90 -21.05
CA GLY A 68 -10.36 2.56 -19.86
C GLY A 68 -10.65 3.76 -18.97
N GLU A 69 -11.41 3.52 -17.93
CA GLU A 69 -11.88 4.55 -17.02
C GLU A 69 -11.49 4.23 -15.57
N LEU A 70 -11.08 5.28 -14.85
CA LEU A 70 -10.78 5.26 -13.42
C LEU A 70 -11.70 6.27 -12.74
N MET A 71 -12.64 5.78 -11.94
CA MET A 71 -13.59 6.61 -11.19
C MET A 71 -13.33 6.48 -9.68
N GLY A 72 -13.54 7.56 -8.94
CA GLY A 72 -13.32 7.58 -7.50
C GLY A 72 -11.84 7.52 -7.08
N THR A 73 -10.92 7.76 -8.01
CA THR A 73 -9.46 7.69 -7.76
C THR A 73 -8.84 9.03 -7.37
N ALA A 74 -9.61 10.10 -7.28
CA ALA A 74 -9.15 11.40 -6.78
C ALA A 74 -8.96 11.37 -5.26
N VAL A 75 -8.15 10.43 -4.79
CA VAL A 75 -7.87 10.15 -3.39
C VAL A 75 -6.40 10.43 -3.08
N ARG A 76 -6.12 10.79 -1.84
CA ARG A 76 -4.75 10.90 -1.34
C ARG A 76 -4.25 9.49 -1.03
N TRP A 77 -3.23 9.06 -1.74
CA TRP A 77 -2.60 7.77 -1.55
C TRP A 77 -1.42 7.85 -0.59
N SER A 78 -1.30 6.84 0.26
CA SER A 78 -0.01 6.44 0.82
C SER A 78 0.43 5.13 0.19
N ALA A 79 1.74 4.91 0.06
CA ALA A 79 2.24 3.74 -0.64
C ALA A 79 3.51 3.15 -0.03
N VAL A 80 3.62 1.82 -0.14
CA VAL A 80 4.88 1.07 -0.02
C VAL A 80 5.19 0.49 -1.39
N PHE A 81 6.37 0.80 -1.91
CA PHE A 81 6.89 0.24 -3.15
C PHE A 81 7.85 -0.92 -2.86
N GLN A 82 8.31 -1.62 -3.88
CA GLN A 82 9.35 -2.66 -3.72
C GLN A 82 10.62 -2.10 -3.06
N GLU A 83 10.98 -0.86 -3.40
CA GLU A 83 12.03 -0.10 -2.70
C GLU A 83 11.43 0.64 -1.50
N ASP A 84 12.06 0.55 -0.34
CA ASP A 84 11.53 1.15 0.90
C ASP A 84 11.57 2.68 0.92
N ARG A 85 12.46 3.30 0.10
CA ARG A 85 12.60 4.75 -0.07
C ARG A 85 12.68 5.50 1.26
N LEU A 86 13.52 5.03 2.16
CA LEU A 86 13.76 5.64 3.46
C LEU A 86 14.92 6.62 3.40
N LEU A 87 14.91 7.58 4.32
CA LEU A 87 16.04 8.50 4.55
C LEU A 87 17.07 7.77 5.43
N GLU A 88 18.07 7.20 4.79
CA GLU A 88 19.02 6.28 5.43
C GLU A 88 19.87 6.93 6.53
N GLY A 89 20.04 8.24 6.49
CA GLY A 89 20.77 9.00 7.51
C GLY A 89 19.97 9.31 8.78
N LEU A 90 18.66 9.11 8.76
CA LEU A 90 17.78 9.34 9.90
C LEU A 90 17.45 8.02 10.60
N ASP A 91 17.07 8.12 11.87
CA ASP A 91 16.45 7.03 12.64
C ASP A 91 14.97 6.82 12.24
N ALA A 92 14.28 5.90 12.93
CA ALA A 92 12.88 5.61 12.65
C ALA A 92 11.97 6.82 12.84
N LEU A 93 12.08 7.49 13.99
CA LEU A 93 11.23 8.64 14.29
C LEU A 93 11.52 9.82 13.36
N GLY A 94 12.78 10.03 13.00
CA GLY A 94 13.21 11.03 12.01
C GLY A 94 12.58 10.78 10.63
N ASN A 95 12.55 9.52 10.18
CA ASN A 95 11.87 9.13 8.93
C ASN A 95 10.36 9.40 8.99
N LEU A 96 9.70 9.02 10.09
CA LEU A 96 8.27 9.25 10.26
C LEU A 96 7.95 10.75 10.37
N ARG A 97 8.72 11.48 11.17
CA ARG A 97 8.55 12.94 11.32
C ARG A 97 8.70 13.68 10.00
N PHE A 98 9.71 13.31 9.20
CA PHE A 98 9.92 13.89 7.88
C PHE A 98 8.74 13.62 6.93
N ALA A 99 8.25 12.38 6.90
CA ALA A 99 7.21 11.97 5.96
C ALA A 99 5.81 12.48 6.34
N LEU A 100 5.51 12.58 7.64
CA LEU A 100 4.20 12.98 8.14
C LEU A 100 4.08 14.51 8.33
N GLY A 101 5.20 15.21 8.44
CA GLY A 101 5.20 16.67 8.59
C GLY A 101 4.35 17.14 9.76
N THR A 102 3.37 17.99 9.50
CA THR A 102 2.45 18.54 10.51
C THR A 102 1.50 17.50 11.13
N ASP A 103 1.30 16.37 10.45
CA ASP A 103 0.43 15.28 10.91
C ASP A 103 1.18 14.29 11.82
N TYR A 104 2.47 14.55 12.10
CA TYR A 104 3.28 13.70 12.97
C TYR A 104 2.82 13.79 14.43
N GLU A 105 2.46 12.63 14.99
CA GLU A 105 2.17 12.46 16.41
C GLU A 105 3.09 11.39 17.00
N GLU A 106 3.95 11.78 17.93
CA GLU A 106 4.98 10.89 18.50
C GLU A 106 4.39 9.64 19.15
N ALA A 107 3.28 9.78 19.86
CA ALA A 107 2.61 8.65 20.51
C ALA A 107 2.08 7.63 19.49
N LYS A 108 1.49 8.08 18.38
CA LYS A 108 1.02 7.20 17.31
C LYS A 108 2.19 6.54 16.59
N ALA A 109 3.27 7.28 16.34
CA ALA A 109 4.49 6.76 15.73
C ALA A 109 5.11 5.64 16.60
N ALA A 110 5.28 5.89 17.90
CA ALA A 110 5.81 4.91 18.84
C ALA A 110 4.93 3.66 18.95
N ALA A 111 3.60 3.83 19.02
CA ALA A 111 2.65 2.72 19.05
C ALA A 111 2.72 1.86 17.78
N MET A 112 2.80 2.48 16.60
CA MET A 112 2.92 1.77 15.32
C MET A 112 4.25 1.01 15.22
N LEU A 113 5.36 1.64 15.61
CA LEU A 113 6.67 0.98 15.62
C LEU A 113 6.68 -0.22 16.57
N THR A 114 6.07 -0.09 17.75
CA THR A 114 5.91 -1.19 18.71
C THR A 114 5.06 -2.33 18.11
N ALA A 115 3.92 -2.00 17.50
CA ALA A 115 3.05 -3.00 16.87
C ALA A 115 3.78 -3.78 15.76
N LEU A 116 4.66 -3.10 15.01
CA LEU A 116 5.48 -3.71 13.98
C LEU A 116 6.77 -4.38 14.52
N GLY A 117 6.95 -4.45 15.83
CA GLY A 117 8.13 -5.07 16.45
C GLY A 117 9.44 -4.32 16.16
N LEU A 118 9.37 -3.00 16.05
CA LEU A 118 10.54 -2.13 15.88
C LEU A 118 10.84 -1.42 17.20
N THR A 119 12.10 -1.46 17.62
CA THR A 119 12.58 -0.73 18.78
C THR A 119 13.00 0.67 18.33
N TRP A 120 12.14 1.65 18.52
CA TRP A 120 12.38 3.04 18.12
C TRP A 120 13.42 3.78 18.96
N GLU A 121 13.74 3.24 20.14
CA GLU A 121 14.70 3.82 21.12
C GLU A 121 16.16 3.72 20.67
N THR A 122 16.46 3.02 19.58
CA THR A 122 17.85 2.73 19.21
C THR A 122 18.64 3.97 18.76
N GLY A 123 17.98 5.04 18.32
CA GLY A 123 18.62 6.24 17.76
C GLY A 123 19.57 5.97 16.59
N LYS A 124 19.62 4.72 16.10
CA LYS A 124 20.49 4.30 15.01
C LYS A 124 19.92 4.69 13.66
N PRO A 125 20.73 5.25 12.76
CA PRO A 125 20.29 5.58 11.43
C PRO A 125 19.87 4.31 10.66
N VAL A 126 18.82 4.48 9.85
CA VAL A 126 18.16 3.37 9.12
C VAL A 126 19.12 2.63 8.17
N ARG A 127 20.21 3.25 7.70
CA ARG A 127 21.22 2.55 6.90
C ARG A 127 21.81 1.33 7.61
N GLU A 128 21.80 1.30 8.96
CA GLU A 128 22.33 0.22 9.78
C GLU A 128 21.31 -0.89 10.07
N TRP A 129 20.08 -0.72 9.59
CA TRP A 129 18.98 -1.64 9.83
C TRP A 129 18.96 -2.80 8.82
N SER A 130 18.43 -3.95 9.25
CA SER A 130 18.16 -5.07 8.34
C SER A 130 17.08 -4.71 7.31
N GLY A 131 17.03 -5.41 6.19
CA GLY A 131 16.01 -5.22 5.16
C GLY A 131 14.60 -5.36 5.71
N GLY A 132 14.36 -6.37 6.56
CA GLY A 132 13.05 -6.55 7.20
C GLY A 132 12.67 -5.42 8.18
N MET A 133 13.63 -4.80 8.87
CA MET A 133 13.36 -3.61 9.69
C MET A 133 13.03 -2.40 8.81
N LYS A 134 13.77 -2.18 7.73
CA LYS A 134 13.51 -1.12 6.75
C LYS A 134 12.12 -1.28 6.14
N ARG A 135 11.76 -2.50 5.73
CA ARG A 135 10.45 -2.82 5.17
C ARG A 135 9.31 -2.49 6.13
N ARG A 136 9.42 -2.88 7.40
CA ARG A 136 8.42 -2.56 8.43
C ARG A 136 8.33 -1.07 8.73
N LEU A 137 9.43 -0.32 8.68
CA LEU A 137 9.41 1.14 8.83
C LEU A 137 8.74 1.82 7.64
N ALA A 138 8.98 1.35 6.41
CA ALA A 138 8.28 1.86 5.23
C ALA A 138 6.77 1.62 5.33
N LEU A 139 6.37 0.45 5.85
CA LEU A 139 4.96 0.14 6.14
C LEU A 139 4.39 1.07 7.22
N ALA A 140 5.10 1.27 8.35
CA ALA A 140 4.69 2.21 9.40
C ALA A 140 4.41 3.60 8.82
N ARG A 141 5.32 4.12 7.98
CA ARG A 141 5.19 5.41 7.31
C ARG A 141 3.91 5.49 6.47
N ALA A 142 3.64 4.45 5.67
CA ALA A 142 2.46 4.43 4.80
C ALA A 142 1.15 4.34 5.60
N LEU A 143 1.12 3.53 6.66
CA LEU A 143 -0.09 3.34 7.47
C LEU A 143 -0.41 4.56 8.36
N LEU A 144 0.60 5.30 8.82
CA LEU A 144 0.44 6.51 9.62
C LEU A 144 0.07 7.74 8.80
N ALA A 145 0.41 7.75 7.51
CA ALA A 145 0.13 8.89 6.64
C ALA A 145 -1.38 9.17 6.53
N VAL A 146 -1.75 10.45 6.58
CA VAL A 146 -3.12 10.91 6.33
C VAL A 146 -3.44 10.67 4.86
N SER A 147 -4.14 9.59 4.59
CA SER A 147 -4.48 9.13 3.25
C SER A 147 -5.90 8.57 3.20
N ASP A 148 -6.50 8.64 2.02
CA ASP A 148 -7.83 8.11 1.76
C ASP A 148 -7.78 6.63 1.33
N ALA A 149 -6.62 6.19 0.81
CA ALA A 149 -6.34 4.81 0.44
C ALA A 149 -4.85 4.48 0.60
N VAL A 150 -4.52 3.18 0.69
CA VAL A 150 -3.15 2.67 0.84
C VAL A 150 -2.84 1.71 -0.30
N ALA A 151 -1.67 1.85 -0.90
CA ALA A 151 -1.15 0.96 -1.95
C ALA A 151 0.11 0.24 -1.43
N LEU A 152 0.11 -1.08 -1.49
CA LEU A 152 1.17 -1.92 -0.94
C LEU A 152 1.70 -2.88 -2.03
N ASP A 153 2.96 -2.69 -2.42
CA ASP A 153 3.63 -3.56 -3.40
C ASP A 153 4.56 -4.54 -2.66
N GLU A 154 4.11 -5.78 -2.51
CA GLU A 154 4.79 -6.88 -1.82
C GLU A 154 5.30 -6.48 -0.42
N PRO A 155 4.44 -5.94 0.47
CA PRO A 155 4.88 -5.29 1.72
C PRO A 155 5.49 -6.26 2.74
N PHE A 156 5.27 -7.56 2.60
CA PHE A 156 5.69 -8.58 3.57
C PHE A 156 6.92 -9.37 3.12
N THR A 157 7.44 -9.09 1.92
CA THR A 157 8.61 -9.77 1.38
C THR A 157 9.84 -9.58 2.27
N GLY A 158 10.54 -10.68 2.56
CA GLY A 158 11.76 -10.68 3.39
C GLY A 158 11.51 -10.58 4.90
N LEU A 159 10.26 -10.67 5.36
CA LEU A 159 9.92 -10.77 6.77
C LEU A 159 9.90 -12.24 7.23
N ASP A 160 10.41 -12.48 8.44
CA ASP A 160 10.15 -13.74 9.13
C ASP A 160 8.67 -13.86 9.54
N GLU A 161 8.24 -15.05 9.95
CA GLU A 161 6.84 -15.36 10.22
C GLU A 161 6.23 -14.46 11.31
N GLU A 162 6.95 -14.19 12.40
CA GLU A 162 6.45 -13.34 13.49
C GLU A 162 6.28 -11.89 13.03
N ASN A 163 7.29 -11.33 12.37
CA ASN A 163 7.24 -9.96 11.87
C ASN A 163 6.24 -9.78 10.73
N ARG A 164 6.08 -10.81 9.89
CA ARG A 164 5.02 -10.84 8.87
C ARG A 164 3.65 -10.75 9.53
N ARG A 165 3.39 -11.60 10.53
CA ARG A 165 2.11 -11.60 11.25
C ARG A 165 1.79 -10.26 11.88
N ARG A 166 2.78 -9.60 12.48
CA ARG A 166 2.63 -8.24 13.05
C ARG A 166 2.24 -7.23 11.96
N ALA A 167 2.94 -7.27 10.83
CA ALA A 167 2.69 -6.38 9.69
C ALA A 167 1.30 -6.58 9.08
N GLU A 168 0.87 -7.83 8.90
CA GLU A 168 -0.46 -8.19 8.42
C GLU A 168 -1.58 -7.67 9.33
N LEU A 169 -1.41 -7.78 10.65
CA LEU A 169 -2.38 -7.24 11.61
C LEU A 169 -2.49 -5.71 11.52
N CYS A 170 -1.37 -5.01 11.33
CA CYS A 170 -1.39 -3.56 11.12
C CYS A 170 -2.11 -3.17 9.82
N VAL A 171 -1.90 -3.93 8.74
CA VAL A 171 -2.59 -3.72 7.46
C VAL A 171 -4.08 -4.02 7.59
N ALA A 172 -4.45 -5.12 8.26
CA ALA A 172 -5.85 -5.47 8.52
C ALA A 172 -6.58 -4.37 9.28
N ALA A 173 -5.96 -3.81 10.33
CA ALA A 173 -6.53 -2.70 11.10
C ALA A 173 -6.73 -1.43 10.24
N ALA A 174 -5.78 -1.10 9.38
CA ALA A 174 -5.93 0.04 8.45
C ALA A 174 -7.08 -0.19 7.44
N ALA A 175 -7.23 -1.44 6.97
CA ALA A 175 -8.27 -1.82 6.03
C ALA A 175 -9.70 -1.78 6.60
N GLU A 176 -9.86 -1.67 7.91
CA GLU A 176 -11.18 -1.48 8.53
C GLU A 176 -11.79 -0.10 8.20
N THR A 177 -10.97 0.87 7.85
CA THR A 177 -11.39 2.27 7.69
C THR A 177 -11.17 2.84 6.29
N LYS A 178 -10.29 2.23 5.48
CA LYS A 178 -9.95 2.72 4.14
C LYS A 178 -9.61 1.57 3.19
N PRO A 179 -9.72 1.80 1.87
CA PRO A 179 -9.26 0.85 0.87
C PRO A 179 -7.76 0.59 0.97
N VAL A 180 -7.38 -0.67 0.90
CA VAL A 180 -5.98 -1.12 0.78
C VAL A 180 -5.85 -1.94 -0.48
N ILE A 181 -5.04 -1.48 -1.43
CA ILE A 181 -4.67 -2.25 -2.62
C ILE A 181 -3.36 -2.98 -2.32
N LEU A 182 -3.39 -4.29 -2.38
CA LEU A 182 -2.26 -5.15 -2.06
C LEU A 182 -1.79 -5.91 -3.30
N VAL A 183 -0.54 -5.75 -3.68
CA VAL A 183 0.12 -6.64 -4.63
C VAL A 183 0.85 -7.72 -3.82
N THR A 184 0.54 -8.97 -4.08
CA THR A 184 1.22 -10.12 -3.48
C THR A 184 1.17 -11.35 -4.40
N HIS A 185 2.09 -12.28 -4.18
CA HIS A 185 2.10 -13.61 -4.76
C HIS A 185 1.90 -14.72 -3.71
N ASP A 186 1.72 -14.37 -2.42
CA ASP A 186 1.52 -15.32 -1.32
C ASP A 186 0.03 -15.47 -1.00
N ARG A 187 -0.49 -16.69 -1.18
CA ARG A 187 -1.90 -17.02 -0.88
C ARG A 187 -2.25 -16.98 0.59
N THR A 188 -1.27 -17.15 1.47
CA THR A 188 -1.52 -17.13 2.92
C THR A 188 -1.90 -15.73 3.37
N GLU A 189 -1.29 -14.70 2.80
CA GLU A 189 -1.61 -13.29 3.04
C GLU A 189 -3.04 -12.95 2.65
N LEU A 190 -3.52 -13.47 1.49
CA LEU A 190 -4.87 -13.24 1.01
C LEU A 190 -5.94 -13.75 1.98
N ASN A 191 -5.73 -14.94 2.53
CA ASN A 191 -6.68 -15.58 3.45
C ASN A 191 -6.73 -14.81 4.78
N LEU A 192 -5.57 -14.45 5.32
CA LEU A 192 -5.46 -13.75 6.58
C LEU A 192 -6.09 -12.35 6.54
N LEU A 193 -5.84 -11.64 5.45
CA LEU A 193 -6.36 -10.28 5.23
C LEU A 193 -7.80 -10.27 4.69
N ARG A 194 -8.41 -11.45 4.46
CA ARG A 194 -9.75 -11.58 3.84
C ARG A 194 -9.88 -10.73 2.58
N ALA A 195 -8.84 -10.79 1.75
CA ALA A 195 -8.73 -9.93 0.59
C ALA A 195 -9.76 -10.28 -0.50
N ASN A 196 -10.37 -9.26 -1.10
CA ASN A 196 -11.06 -9.40 -2.37
C ASN A 196 -10.02 -9.57 -3.47
N ILE A 197 -10.06 -10.66 -4.24
CA ILE A 197 -9.01 -11.02 -5.19
C ILE A 197 -9.39 -10.56 -6.59
N VAL A 198 -8.50 -9.77 -7.19
CA VAL A 198 -8.53 -9.38 -8.60
C VAL A 198 -7.42 -10.16 -9.32
N ASN A 199 -7.82 -11.07 -10.20
CA ASN A 199 -6.88 -11.84 -11.03
C ASN A 199 -6.47 -11.03 -12.27
N LEU A 200 -5.16 -10.96 -12.52
CA LEU A 200 -4.56 -10.33 -13.69
C LEU A 200 -3.91 -11.36 -14.60
#